data_fec5f6e83d53952adc5928761b2bcaba
#
_entry.id   fec5f6e83d53952adc5928761b2bcaba
#
_cell.length_a   1.000
_cell.length_b   1.000
_cell.length_c   1.000
_cell.angle_alpha   90.00
_cell.angle_beta   90.00
_cell.angle_gamma   90.00
#
_symmetry.space_group_name_H-M   'P 1'
#
loop_
_entity.id
_entity.type
_entity.pdbx_description
1 polymer ?
#
loop_
_entity_poly.entity_id
_entity_poly.type
_entity_poly.pdbx_seq_one_letter_code
_entity_poly.pdbx_strand_id
1 'polypeptide(L)'
;FRYEFPYQKNLSYFVIKEELTQFALAGDHTAWWIPGDYDTQEYNYVESRLSEISSKMEAVINPNDSQTPFSTNGVQTSLQMRTDKGLYINIHEAALIEYPCMHLNLDPATFTFTSHLTPDAQGWKGRMQTPCNTPWRTIQVAPSATAQLASRMILNLNEPCALEDTDWIKPVKYIGVW
;
A
#
# COMPACT_ATOMS: atom_id res chain seq x y z
N PHE A 1 -5.16 1.20 12.06
CA PHE A 1 -6.58 0.80 12.17
C PHE A 1 -6.93 -0.21 11.10
N ARG A 2 -8.02 -0.93 11.30
CA ARG A 2 -8.65 -1.81 10.31
C ARG A 2 -10.16 -1.75 10.49
N TYR A 3 -10.91 -2.23 9.51
CA TYR A 3 -12.36 -2.45 9.64
C TYR A 3 -12.62 -3.87 10.11
N GLU A 4 -13.57 -4.04 11.03
CA GLU A 4 -13.99 -5.32 11.56
C GLU A 4 -15.48 -5.53 11.29
N PHE A 5 -15.82 -6.70 10.76
CA PHE A 5 -17.19 -7.11 10.47
C PHE A 5 -17.52 -8.31 11.36
N PRO A 6 -18.04 -8.08 12.57
CA PRO A 6 -18.41 -9.15 13.48
C PRO A 6 -19.56 -9.98 12.90
N TYR A 7 -19.78 -11.15 13.44
CA TYR A 7 -20.93 -11.97 13.06
C TYR A 7 -22.23 -11.16 13.18
N GLN A 8 -23.03 -11.19 12.14
CA GLN A 8 -24.34 -10.54 12.07
C GLN A 8 -25.35 -11.48 11.40
N LYS A 9 -26.53 -11.60 11.99
CA LYS A 9 -27.58 -12.52 11.51
C LYS A 9 -27.96 -12.25 10.03
N ASN A 10 -27.92 -10.98 9.62
CA ASN A 10 -28.40 -10.56 8.29
C ASN A 10 -27.25 -10.21 7.34
N LEU A 11 -25.99 -10.48 7.72
CA LEU A 11 -24.83 -10.23 6.90
C LEU A 11 -23.87 -11.40 7.01
N SER A 12 -23.97 -12.36 6.08
CA SER A 12 -23.03 -13.50 6.03
C SER A 12 -22.01 -13.33 4.92
N TYR A 13 -22.46 -13.11 3.69
CA TYR A 13 -21.60 -12.83 2.53
C TYR A 13 -21.86 -11.43 1.99
N PHE A 14 -20.79 -10.75 1.61
CA PHE A 14 -20.90 -9.44 0.95
C PHE A 14 -19.70 -9.18 0.03
N VAL A 15 -19.87 -8.24 -0.87
CA VAL A 15 -18.84 -7.80 -1.82
C VAL A 15 -18.40 -6.40 -1.46
N ILE A 16 -17.10 -6.18 -1.35
CA ILE A 16 -16.50 -4.86 -1.28
C ILE A 16 -16.44 -4.28 -2.70
N LYS A 17 -17.14 -3.18 -2.91
CA LYS A 17 -17.07 -2.42 -4.16
C LYS A 17 -15.94 -1.42 -4.13
N GLU A 18 -15.82 -0.69 -3.03
CA GLU A 18 -14.77 0.31 -2.79
C GLU A 18 -14.41 0.36 -1.32
N GLU A 19 -13.17 0.70 -1.03
CA GLU A 19 -12.71 1.14 0.27
C GLU A 19 -12.29 2.61 0.12
N LEU A 20 -13.00 3.50 0.81
CA LEU A 20 -12.81 4.96 0.68
C LEU A 20 -12.01 5.53 1.86
N THR A 21 -11.08 4.77 2.38
CA THR A 21 -10.15 5.22 3.42
C THR A 21 -9.31 6.38 2.89
N GLN A 22 -9.26 7.48 3.64
CA GLN A 22 -8.53 8.67 3.26
C GLN A 22 -7.37 8.96 4.21
N PHE A 23 -6.27 9.46 3.63
CA PHE A 23 -5.08 9.90 4.32
C PHE A 23 -4.82 11.35 3.92
N ALA A 24 -5.35 12.30 4.68
CA ALA A 24 -5.14 13.71 4.43
C ALA A 24 -3.80 14.17 5.01
N LEU A 25 -2.95 14.73 4.17
CA LEU A 25 -1.63 15.23 4.53
C LEU A 25 -1.66 16.74 4.75
N ALA A 26 -0.77 17.22 5.63
CA ALA A 26 -0.73 18.63 6.02
C ALA A 26 -0.07 19.55 4.98
N GLY A 27 0.41 19.01 3.86
CA GLY A 27 1.05 19.81 2.83
C GLY A 27 1.69 18.99 1.72
N ASP A 28 2.35 19.68 0.81
CA ASP A 28 3.05 19.13 -0.35
C ASP A 28 4.42 18.55 0.07
N HIS A 29 4.40 17.30 0.49
CA HIS A 29 5.59 16.61 0.97
C HIS A 29 6.46 16.08 -0.17
N THR A 30 7.77 15.90 0.08
CA THR A 30 8.61 15.08 -0.80
C THR A 30 8.23 13.62 -0.63
N ALA A 31 7.99 12.91 -1.72
CA ALA A 31 7.63 11.49 -1.73
C ALA A 31 8.60 10.67 -2.57
N TRP A 32 8.85 9.43 -2.17
CA TRP A 32 9.48 8.38 -2.96
C TRP A 32 8.40 7.37 -3.32
N TRP A 33 8.12 7.27 -4.61
CA TRP A 33 6.96 6.53 -5.10
C TRP A 33 7.24 5.80 -6.41
N ILE A 34 6.42 4.83 -6.71
CA ILE A 34 6.30 4.20 -8.01
C ILE A 34 4.83 4.24 -8.46
N PRO A 35 4.55 4.19 -9.77
CA PRO A 35 3.17 4.15 -10.30
C PRO A 35 2.33 3.04 -9.66
N GLY A 36 1.06 3.33 -9.41
CA GLY A 36 0.07 2.36 -8.98
C GLY A 36 -0.36 1.47 -10.14
N ASP A 37 0.04 0.20 -10.10
CA ASP A 37 -0.26 -0.79 -11.13
C ASP A 37 -0.75 -2.08 -10.47
N TYR A 38 -1.71 -2.77 -11.10
CA TYR A 38 -2.29 -4.00 -10.53
C TYR A 38 -1.42 -5.23 -10.75
N ASP A 39 -0.59 -5.21 -11.79
CA ASP A 39 0.08 -6.40 -12.30
C ASP A 39 1.58 -6.40 -12.01
N THR A 40 2.19 -5.23 -11.80
CA THR A 40 3.63 -5.11 -11.57
C THR A 40 4.03 -4.04 -10.55
N GLN A 41 5.20 -4.25 -9.94
CA GLN A 41 5.90 -3.25 -9.11
C GLN A 41 7.30 -2.96 -9.68
N GLU A 42 7.57 -3.36 -10.92
CA GLU A 42 8.88 -3.26 -11.56
C GLU A 42 9.10 -1.88 -12.21
N TYR A 43 8.87 -0.84 -11.41
CA TYR A 43 9.14 0.53 -11.78
C TYR A 43 10.37 1.07 -11.06
N ASN A 44 11.04 2.04 -11.67
CA ASN A 44 12.04 2.83 -10.96
C ASN A 44 11.37 3.78 -9.97
N TYR A 45 11.93 3.89 -8.76
CA TYR A 45 11.47 4.87 -7.79
C TYR A 45 11.71 6.30 -8.27
N VAL A 46 10.71 7.14 -8.03
CA VAL A 46 10.76 8.58 -8.33
C VAL A 46 10.75 9.36 -7.02
N GLU A 47 11.63 10.34 -6.92
CA GLU A 47 11.56 11.37 -5.88
C GLU A 47 10.92 12.63 -6.46
N SER A 48 9.83 13.09 -5.84
CA SER A 48 9.16 14.33 -6.23
C SER A 48 8.32 14.92 -5.10
N ARG A 49 7.83 16.14 -5.30
CA ARG A 49 6.70 16.65 -4.51
C ARG A 49 5.44 15.87 -4.86
N LEU A 50 4.48 15.83 -3.93
CA LEU A 50 3.18 15.21 -4.19
C LEU A 50 2.46 15.89 -5.36
N SER A 51 2.53 17.22 -5.45
CA SER A 51 1.96 18.01 -6.55
C SER A 51 2.54 17.70 -7.93
N GLU A 52 3.72 17.07 -7.99
CA GLU A 52 4.41 16.74 -9.24
C GLU A 52 4.12 15.31 -9.73
N ILE A 53 3.46 14.46 -8.95
CA ILE A 53 3.25 13.03 -9.27
C ILE A 53 2.63 12.88 -10.66
N SER A 54 1.51 13.56 -10.92
CA SER A 54 0.81 13.46 -12.19
C SER A 54 1.67 13.87 -13.39
N SER A 55 2.45 14.93 -13.26
CA SER A 55 3.30 15.43 -14.36
C SER A 55 4.50 14.54 -14.65
N LYS A 56 4.93 13.74 -13.67
CA LYS A 56 6.07 12.82 -13.81
C LYS A 56 5.65 11.39 -14.16
N MET A 57 4.35 11.07 -14.09
CA MET A 57 3.84 9.71 -14.26
C MET A 57 4.24 9.10 -15.60
N GLU A 58 4.03 9.81 -16.70
CA GLU A 58 4.32 9.29 -18.03
C GLU A 58 5.82 9.00 -18.27
N ALA A 59 6.69 9.81 -17.67
CA ALA A 59 8.14 9.66 -17.86
C ALA A 59 8.75 8.43 -17.17
N VAL A 60 8.02 7.78 -16.27
CA VAL A 60 8.50 6.59 -15.53
C VAL A 60 7.94 5.28 -16.07
N ILE A 61 7.02 5.35 -17.04
CA ILE A 61 6.48 4.17 -17.71
C ILE A 61 7.46 3.73 -18.78
N ASN A 62 7.88 2.48 -18.73
CA ASN A 62 8.68 1.89 -19.79
C ASN A 62 7.76 1.37 -20.91
N PRO A 63 7.81 1.92 -22.13
CA PRO A 63 6.93 1.50 -23.21
C PRO A 63 7.20 0.07 -23.72
N ASN A 64 8.30 -0.54 -23.30
CA ASN A 64 8.64 -1.91 -23.70
C ASN A 64 8.14 -2.96 -22.69
N ASP A 65 7.60 -2.53 -21.57
CA ASP A 65 7.08 -3.41 -20.52
C ASP A 65 5.56 -3.32 -20.46
N SER A 66 4.91 -4.36 -19.94
CA SER A 66 3.47 -4.37 -19.69
C SER A 66 3.13 -3.55 -18.44
N GLN A 67 3.42 -2.25 -18.49
CA GLN A 67 3.21 -1.32 -17.39
C GLN A 67 1.98 -0.46 -17.67
N THR A 68 0.96 -0.60 -16.81
CA THR A 68 -0.32 0.09 -16.99
C THR A 68 -0.80 0.70 -15.66
N PRO A 69 -0.31 1.89 -15.29
CA PRO A 69 -0.80 2.58 -14.11
C PRO A 69 -2.31 2.80 -14.16
N PHE A 70 -3.00 2.52 -13.05
CA PHE A 70 -4.46 2.68 -12.99
C PHE A 70 -4.90 4.16 -13.02
N SER A 71 -4.01 5.10 -12.71
CA SER A 71 -4.29 6.54 -12.64
C SER A 71 -3.00 7.34 -12.74
N THR A 72 -3.07 8.55 -13.30
CA THR A 72 -1.95 9.50 -13.33
C THR A 72 -1.58 10.04 -11.94
N ASN A 73 -2.43 9.86 -10.94
CA ASN A 73 -2.21 10.24 -9.54
C ASN A 73 -2.11 9.01 -8.62
N GLY A 74 -2.09 7.81 -9.22
CA GLY A 74 -2.03 6.55 -8.50
C GLY A 74 -0.60 6.14 -8.15
N VAL A 75 -0.37 5.75 -6.89
CA VAL A 75 0.92 5.25 -6.43
C VAL A 75 0.77 3.94 -5.67
N GLN A 76 1.85 3.16 -5.62
CA GLN A 76 1.94 1.93 -4.83
C GLN A 76 2.05 2.24 -3.33
N THR A 77 1.66 1.29 -2.49
CA THR A 77 2.16 1.16 -1.12
C THR A 77 3.37 0.19 -1.10
N SER A 78 4.36 0.38 -0.25
CA SER A 78 4.43 1.39 0.81
C SER A 78 4.87 2.74 0.24
N LEU A 79 4.15 3.78 0.60
CA LEU A 79 4.48 5.15 0.18
C LEU A 79 5.32 5.83 1.25
N GLN A 80 6.51 6.25 0.88
CA GLN A 80 7.45 6.95 1.74
C GLN A 80 7.44 8.45 1.45
N MET A 81 7.36 9.27 2.50
CA MET A 81 7.35 10.73 2.37
C MET A 81 8.24 11.39 3.43
N ARG A 82 8.62 12.63 3.17
CA ARG A 82 9.30 13.50 4.11
C ARG A 82 8.68 14.89 4.09
N THR A 83 8.34 15.40 5.26
CA THR A 83 7.85 16.77 5.44
C THR A 83 9.00 17.77 5.33
N ASP A 84 8.71 19.04 5.05
CA ASP A 84 9.72 20.11 5.05
C ASP A 84 10.35 20.32 6.44
N LYS A 85 9.68 19.89 7.50
CA LYS A 85 10.19 19.89 8.88
C LYS A 85 11.06 18.67 9.23
N GLY A 86 11.31 17.78 8.25
CA GLY A 86 12.19 16.64 8.40
C GLY A 86 11.55 15.39 9.03
N LEU A 87 10.25 15.37 9.27
CA LEU A 87 9.55 14.15 9.69
C LEU A 87 9.36 13.21 8.48
N TYR A 88 9.58 11.94 8.70
CA TYR A 88 9.33 10.87 7.73
C TYR A 88 7.96 10.25 7.99
N ILE A 89 7.20 10.06 6.94
CA ILE A 89 5.85 9.48 6.98
C ILE A 89 5.83 8.28 6.03
N ASN A 90 5.29 7.16 6.50
CA ASN A 90 5.05 6.00 5.65
C ASN A 90 3.58 5.59 5.75
N ILE A 91 2.95 5.34 4.62
CA ILE A 91 1.62 4.76 4.52
C ILE A 91 1.76 3.37 3.92
N HIS A 92 1.26 2.37 4.64
CA HIS A 92 1.33 0.98 4.22
C HIS A 92 0.17 0.17 4.80
N GLU A 93 0.20 -1.12 4.60
CA GLU A 93 -0.74 -2.09 5.15
C GLU A 93 -0.01 -3.25 5.84
N ALA A 94 -0.70 -3.95 6.73
CA ALA A 94 -0.21 -5.16 7.37
C ALA A 94 -1.32 -6.20 7.48
N ALA A 95 -0.96 -7.47 7.64
CA ALA A 95 -1.87 -8.61 7.64
C ALA A 95 -2.76 -8.62 6.39
N LEU A 96 -2.14 -8.50 5.22
CA LEU A 96 -2.80 -8.61 3.93
C LEU A 96 -3.10 -10.10 3.65
N ILE A 97 -4.24 -10.57 4.15
CA ILE A 97 -4.69 -11.97 4.02
C ILE A 97 -6.10 -11.96 3.45
N GLU A 98 -6.30 -12.67 2.35
CA GLU A 98 -7.59 -12.81 1.66
C GLU A 98 -8.30 -11.49 1.35
N TYR A 99 -7.51 -10.46 1.04
CA TYR A 99 -8.01 -9.13 0.72
C TYR A 99 -7.14 -8.50 -0.38
N PRO A 100 -7.68 -7.68 -1.28
CA PRO A 100 -6.89 -7.04 -2.33
C PRO A 100 -5.90 -6.03 -1.76
N CYS A 101 -4.75 -5.90 -2.40
CA CYS A 101 -3.74 -4.93 -1.98
C CYS A 101 -4.22 -3.50 -2.19
N MET A 102 -3.75 -2.61 -1.33
CA MET A 102 -4.05 -1.20 -1.36
C MET A 102 -3.02 -0.43 -2.18
N HIS A 103 -3.51 0.30 -3.17
CA HIS A 103 -2.85 1.43 -3.79
C HIS A 103 -3.41 2.73 -3.23
N LEU A 104 -2.83 3.84 -3.58
CA LEU A 104 -3.24 5.16 -3.13
C LEU A 104 -3.46 6.07 -4.35
N ASN A 105 -4.59 6.74 -4.42
CA ASN A 105 -4.89 7.73 -5.44
C ASN A 105 -4.90 9.13 -4.84
N LEU A 106 -4.04 10.02 -5.33
CA LEU A 106 -3.86 11.38 -4.80
C LEU A 106 -4.90 12.34 -5.38
N ASP A 107 -5.55 13.10 -4.51
CA ASP A 107 -6.11 14.40 -4.88
C ASP A 107 -5.05 15.49 -4.66
N PRO A 108 -4.45 16.03 -5.74
CA PRO A 108 -3.37 17.00 -5.60
C PRO A 108 -3.83 18.37 -5.10
N ALA A 109 -5.14 18.67 -5.14
CA ALA A 109 -5.67 19.93 -4.64
C ALA A 109 -5.72 19.99 -3.12
N THR A 110 -5.91 18.84 -2.48
CA THR A 110 -6.04 18.71 -1.02
C THR A 110 -4.92 17.93 -0.36
N PHE A 111 -3.98 17.36 -1.14
CA PHE A 111 -2.97 16.41 -0.67
C PHE A 111 -3.56 15.23 0.11
N THR A 112 -4.71 14.76 -0.35
CA THR A 112 -5.42 13.63 0.27
C THR A 112 -5.29 12.40 -0.62
N PHE A 113 -4.72 11.33 -0.07
CA PHE A 113 -4.76 10.02 -0.70
C PHE A 113 -6.04 9.30 -0.32
N THR A 114 -6.69 8.69 -1.30
CA THR A 114 -7.78 7.73 -1.09
C THR A 114 -7.28 6.35 -1.43
N SER A 115 -7.59 5.35 -0.60
CA SER A 115 -7.26 3.97 -0.91
C SER A 115 -7.92 3.53 -2.22
N HIS A 116 -7.18 2.77 -3.00
CA HIS A 116 -7.63 2.18 -4.23
C HIS A 116 -7.22 0.71 -4.26
N LEU A 117 -8.19 -0.17 -4.19
CA LEU A 117 -7.93 -1.60 -4.11
C LEU A 117 -7.82 -2.22 -5.51
N THR A 118 -6.96 -3.22 -5.66
CA THR A 118 -6.89 -4.02 -6.88
C THR A 118 -8.23 -4.71 -7.14
N PRO A 119 -8.84 -4.51 -8.32
CA PRO A 119 -10.10 -5.17 -8.68
C PRO A 119 -9.88 -6.61 -9.15
N ASP A 120 -10.89 -7.46 -9.00
CA ASP A 120 -10.97 -8.71 -9.76
C ASP A 120 -11.47 -8.46 -11.21
N ALA A 121 -11.60 -9.52 -12.00
CA ALA A 121 -12.06 -9.43 -13.39
C ALA A 121 -13.49 -8.87 -13.55
N GLN A 122 -14.31 -8.86 -12.49
CA GLN A 122 -15.64 -8.26 -12.47
C GLN A 122 -15.63 -6.82 -11.92
N GLY A 123 -14.47 -6.31 -11.55
CA GLY A 123 -14.29 -4.99 -10.92
C GLY A 123 -14.62 -4.98 -9.42
N TRP A 124 -14.77 -6.14 -8.79
CA TRP A 124 -14.99 -6.22 -7.34
C TRP A 124 -13.67 -6.15 -6.58
N LYS A 125 -13.69 -5.52 -5.42
CA LYS A 125 -12.50 -5.28 -4.59
C LYS A 125 -12.32 -6.31 -3.47
N GLY A 126 -13.30 -7.15 -3.24
CA GLY A 126 -13.21 -8.22 -2.24
C GLY A 126 -14.51 -8.96 -2.05
N ARG A 127 -14.41 -10.22 -1.67
CA ARG A 127 -15.53 -11.09 -1.32
C ARG A 127 -15.33 -11.54 0.10
N MET A 128 -16.19 -11.12 0.99
CA MET A 128 -16.02 -11.29 2.42
C MET A 128 -17.13 -12.14 3.01
N GLN A 129 -16.81 -12.84 4.08
CA GLN A 129 -17.77 -13.59 4.90
C GLN A 129 -17.56 -13.23 6.36
N THR A 130 -18.64 -12.86 7.05
CA THR A 130 -18.54 -12.52 8.48
C THR A 130 -18.44 -13.79 9.36
N PRO A 131 -17.67 -13.74 10.47
CA PRO A 131 -16.85 -12.61 10.93
C PRO A 131 -15.56 -12.49 10.11
N CYS A 132 -15.14 -11.25 9.80
CA CYS A 132 -13.92 -10.99 9.07
C CYS A 132 -13.36 -9.60 9.37
N ASN A 133 -12.10 -9.38 8.97
CA ASN A 133 -11.40 -8.11 9.12
C ASN A 133 -10.76 -7.71 7.80
N THR A 134 -10.60 -6.41 7.59
CA THR A 134 -9.68 -5.93 6.55
C THR A 134 -8.23 -5.99 7.03
N PRO A 135 -7.23 -5.87 6.15
CA PRO A 135 -5.86 -5.57 6.54
C PRO A 135 -5.77 -4.29 7.39
N TRP A 136 -4.71 -4.19 8.14
CA TRP A 136 -4.39 -2.96 8.85
C TRP A 136 -3.96 -1.88 7.86
N ARG A 137 -4.52 -0.68 8.02
CA ARG A 137 -4.04 0.54 7.37
C ARG A 137 -3.11 1.24 8.34
N THR A 138 -1.85 1.41 7.93
CA THR A 138 -0.80 1.89 8.83
C THR A 138 -0.30 3.25 8.39
N ILE A 139 -0.09 4.12 9.37
CA ILE A 139 0.62 5.39 9.21
C ILE A 139 1.75 5.38 10.22
N GLN A 140 2.97 5.45 9.74
CA GLN A 140 4.16 5.53 10.58
C GLN A 140 4.77 6.91 10.43
N VAL A 141 5.03 7.58 11.56
CA VAL A 141 5.71 8.88 11.60
C VAL A 141 6.97 8.73 12.43
N ALA A 142 8.10 9.17 11.89
CA ALA A 142 9.40 9.02 12.53
C ALA A 142 10.28 10.28 12.33
N PRO A 143 11.20 10.57 13.25
CA PRO A 143 12.11 11.72 13.14
C PRO A 143 13.24 11.52 12.12
N SER A 144 13.44 10.29 11.63
CA SER A 144 14.46 9.97 10.62
C SER A 144 14.09 8.72 9.83
N ALA A 145 14.69 8.55 8.66
CA ALA A 145 14.52 7.34 7.84
C ALA A 145 15.00 6.08 8.57
N THR A 146 16.09 6.15 9.32
CA THR A 146 16.61 5.04 10.09
C THR A 146 15.70 4.62 11.26
N ALA A 147 15.05 5.60 11.93
CA ALA A 147 14.06 5.31 12.95
C ALA A 147 12.82 4.63 12.36
N GLN A 148 12.43 5.00 11.15
CA GLN A 148 11.34 4.36 10.44
C GLN A 148 11.69 2.95 10.00
N LEU A 149 12.89 2.73 9.46
CA LEU A 149 13.39 1.41 9.09
C LEU A 149 13.49 0.45 10.29
N ALA A 150 13.84 0.96 11.48
CA ALA A 150 13.95 0.17 12.71
C ALA A 150 12.58 -0.21 13.31
N SER A 151 11.48 0.33 12.80
CA SER A 151 10.15 0.04 13.31
C SER A 151 9.74 -1.40 13.07
N ARG A 152 9.13 -2.01 14.08
CA ARG A 152 8.52 -3.35 13.98
C ARG A 152 7.00 -3.30 13.87
N MET A 153 6.42 -2.13 13.61
CA MET A 153 4.97 -1.96 13.60
C MET A 153 4.29 -2.94 12.64
N ILE A 154 4.77 -3.04 11.41
CA ILE A 154 4.19 -3.95 10.41
C ILE A 154 4.28 -5.40 10.87
N LEU A 155 5.43 -5.83 11.40
CA LEU A 155 5.60 -7.19 11.91
C LEU A 155 4.68 -7.49 13.10
N ASN A 156 4.50 -6.52 14.01
CA ASN A 156 3.66 -6.69 15.20
C ASN A 156 2.15 -6.70 14.90
N LEU A 157 1.74 -6.22 13.74
CA LEU A 157 0.35 -6.21 13.28
C LEU A 157 -0.01 -7.46 12.46
N ASN A 158 0.95 -8.31 12.16
CA ASN A 158 0.73 -9.62 11.55
C ASN A 158 0.61 -10.69 12.62
N GLU A 159 0.00 -11.81 12.28
CA GLU A 159 -0.04 -12.98 13.14
C GLU A 159 1.40 -13.48 13.42
N PRO A 160 1.64 -14.07 14.58
CA PRO A 160 2.93 -14.69 14.87
C PRO A 160 3.31 -15.74 13.83
N CYS A 161 4.63 -15.98 13.70
CA CYS A 161 5.12 -17.05 12.83
C CYS A 161 4.48 -18.39 13.20
N ALA A 162 3.88 -19.07 12.24
CA ALA A 162 3.26 -20.36 12.45
C ALA A 162 4.25 -21.54 12.42
N LEU A 163 5.52 -21.28 12.08
CA LEU A 163 6.57 -22.31 12.09
C LEU A 163 7.11 -22.46 13.51
N GLU A 164 7.10 -23.69 14.03
CA GLU A 164 7.62 -24.02 15.36
C GLU A 164 9.15 -23.95 15.40
N ASP A 165 9.80 -24.37 14.31
CA ASP A 165 11.26 -24.32 14.13
C ASP A 165 11.63 -23.57 12.87
N THR A 166 12.50 -22.59 12.99
CA THR A 166 13.04 -21.80 11.87
C THR A 166 14.56 -21.93 11.73
N ASP A 167 15.22 -22.80 12.49
CA ASP A 167 16.69 -22.95 12.51
C ASP A 167 17.24 -23.52 11.19
N TRP A 168 16.40 -24.15 10.41
CA TRP A 168 16.73 -24.65 9.07
C TRP A 168 16.82 -23.52 8.01
N ILE A 169 16.27 -22.34 8.27
CA ILE A 169 16.33 -21.17 7.38
C ILE A 169 17.72 -20.56 7.53
N LYS A 170 18.60 -20.83 6.56
CA LYS A 170 19.95 -20.28 6.53
C LYS A 170 20.07 -19.28 5.40
N PRO A 171 20.92 -18.22 5.52
CA PRO A 171 21.26 -17.35 4.41
C PRO A 171 21.91 -18.18 3.31
N VAL A 172 21.28 -18.13 2.11
CA VAL A 172 21.77 -18.84 0.93
C VAL A 172 21.76 -17.92 -0.28
N LYS A 173 22.54 -18.26 -1.31
CA LYS A 173 22.43 -17.67 -2.63
C LYS A 173 21.55 -18.60 -3.48
N TYR A 174 20.58 -18.04 -4.16
CA TYR A 174 19.76 -18.76 -5.11
C TYR A 174 19.57 -17.93 -6.37
N ILE A 175 19.26 -18.58 -7.48
CA ILE A 175 18.94 -17.96 -8.76
C ILE A 175 17.54 -18.43 -9.13
N GLY A 176 16.65 -17.48 -9.37
CA GLY A 176 15.35 -17.72 -9.97
C GLY A 176 15.42 -17.51 -11.50
N VAL A 177 14.68 -18.32 -12.23
CA VAL A 177 14.45 -18.12 -13.66
C VAL A 177 12.93 -18.04 -13.84
N TRP A 178 12.46 -16.96 -14.46
CA TRP A 178 11.04 -16.72 -14.76
C TRP A 178 10.87 -16.15 -16.16
#